data_268d7e4ba58cd1a3b98448b66a4df688
#
_entry.id   268d7e4ba58cd1a3b98448b66a4df688
#
_cell.length_a   1.000
_cell.length_b   1.000
_cell.length_c   1.000
_cell.angle_alpha   90.00
_cell.angle_beta   90.00
_cell.angle_gamma   90.00
#
_symmetry.space_group_name_H-M   'P 1'
#
loop_
_entity.id
_entity.type
_entity.pdbx_description
1 polymer ?
#
loop_
_entity_poly.entity_id
_entity_poly.type
_entity_poly.pdbx_seq_one_letter_code
_entity_poly.pdbx_strand_id
1 'polypeptide(L)'
;NLIQVEKKRVSGTKQLLAIFEEYANLFSCSCSCLFESKRNLFLLIYNRQMLLELLADKQIRDYLSSCGYDVADRSLDNVLDKWKHRLADYFKYRADSISCQDPGYRQTPAAGAFPHEIGLLLGYPVKDVIAYIENSGRNYLLSGYWKVYHDMEKAVRIFKAYTEARKLALELLRSG
;
A
#
# COMPACT_ATOMS: atom_id res chain seq x y z
N ASN A 1 -6.78 0.76 -1.41
CA ASN A 1 -6.54 -0.68 -1.23
C ASN A 1 -5.40 -1.16 -2.11
N LEU A 2 -4.53 -2.01 -1.55
CA LEU A 2 -3.50 -2.74 -2.29
C LEU A 2 -4.03 -4.15 -2.61
N ILE A 3 -4.01 -4.52 -3.88
CA ILE A 3 -4.53 -5.81 -4.36
C ILE A 3 -3.42 -6.54 -5.10
N GLN A 4 -3.26 -7.82 -4.80
CA GLN A 4 -2.41 -8.73 -5.56
C GLN A 4 -3.29 -9.62 -6.45
N VAL A 5 -3.02 -9.61 -7.75
CA VAL A 5 -3.74 -10.41 -8.75
C VAL A 5 -2.78 -11.39 -9.42
N GLU A 6 -3.15 -12.68 -9.44
CA GLU A 6 -2.39 -13.69 -10.18
C GLU A 6 -2.66 -13.59 -11.68
N LYS A 7 -1.63 -13.41 -12.49
CA LYS A 7 -1.73 -13.25 -13.95
C LYS A 7 -2.41 -14.43 -14.67
N LYS A 8 -2.27 -15.64 -14.16
CA LYS A 8 -2.93 -16.84 -14.74
C LYS A 8 -4.47 -16.75 -14.70
N ARG A 9 -5.03 -15.84 -13.90
CA ARG A 9 -6.47 -15.65 -13.75
C ARG A 9 -7.04 -14.58 -14.68
N VAL A 10 -6.21 -13.96 -15.51
CA VAL A 10 -6.61 -12.85 -16.37
C VAL A 10 -6.04 -13.01 -17.77
N SER A 11 -6.82 -12.63 -18.77
CA SER A 11 -6.47 -12.78 -20.19
C SER A 11 -5.36 -11.81 -20.67
N GLY A 12 -4.99 -10.81 -19.85
CA GLY A 12 -3.92 -9.86 -20.13
C GLY A 12 -3.92 -8.70 -19.16
N THR A 13 -2.72 -8.17 -18.86
CA THR A 13 -2.52 -7.06 -17.90
C THR A 13 -3.28 -5.79 -18.33
N LYS A 14 -3.25 -5.44 -19.61
CA LYS A 14 -3.91 -4.23 -20.15
C LYS A 14 -5.44 -4.33 -20.00
N GLN A 15 -6.01 -5.47 -20.35
CA GLN A 15 -7.46 -5.70 -20.22
C GLN A 15 -7.91 -5.65 -18.76
N LEU A 16 -7.13 -6.25 -17.86
CA LEU A 16 -7.41 -6.19 -16.43
C LEU A 16 -7.39 -4.76 -15.89
N LEU A 17 -6.36 -3.98 -16.26
CA LEU A 17 -6.27 -2.58 -15.84
C LEU A 17 -7.46 -1.76 -16.35
N ALA A 18 -7.87 -1.94 -17.61
CA ALA A 18 -9.04 -1.25 -18.16
C ALA A 18 -10.32 -1.59 -17.38
N ILE A 19 -10.53 -2.86 -17.01
CA ILE A 19 -11.66 -3.28 -16.17
C ILE A 19 -11.58 -2.60 -14.80
N PHE A 20 -10.41 -2.61 -14.15
CA PHE A 20 -10.25 -1.95 -12.86
C PHE A 20 -10.45 -0.45 -12.92
N GLU A 21 -10.03 0.23 -13.99
CA GLU A 21 -10.24 1.66 -14.20
C GLU A 21 -11.73 1.98 -14.37
N GLU A 22 -12.46 1.18 -15.14
CA GLU A 22 -13.91 1.33 -15.34
C GLU A 22 -14.65 1.23 -13.99
N TYR A 23 -14.41 0.17 -13.22
CA TYR A 23 -15.04 0.00 -11.91
C TYR A 23 -14.55 1.02 -10.87
N ALA A 24 -13.27 1.39 -10.89
CA ALA A 24 -12.75 2.39 -9.98
C ALA A 24 -13.43 3.76 -10.17
N ASN A 25 -13.72 4.14 -11.42
CA ASN A 25 -14.42 5.37 -11.73
C ASN A 25 -15.84 5.45 -11.10
N LEU A 26 -16.54 4.33 -11.00
CA LEU A 26 -17.86 4.27 -10.32
C LEU A 26 -17.78 4.69 -8.84
N PHE A 27 -16.62 4.50 -8.22
CA PHE A 27 -16.34 4.84 -6.82
C PHE A 27 -15.44 6.07 -6.66
N SER A 28 -15.29 6.88 -7.72
CA SER A 28 -14.38 8.05 -7.73
C SER A 28 -12.94 7.67 -7.30
N CYS A 29 -12.50 6.50 -7.70
CA CYS A 29 -11.16 5.97 -7.43
C CYS A 29 -10.32 5.92 -8.70
N SER A 30 -9.02 5.89 -8.52
CA SER A 30 -8.01 5.62 -9.54
C SER A 30 -7.36 4.26 -9.29
N CYS A 31 -6.86 3.62 -10.36
CA CYS A 31 -6.09 2.40 -10.27
C CYS A 31 -4.68 2.64 -10.80
N SER A 32 -3.66 2.16 -10.10
CA SER A 32 -2.27 2.22 -10.55
C SER A 32 -1.61 0.87 -10.37
N CYS A 33 -0.95 0.37 -11.42
CA CYS A 33 -0.07 -0.78 -11.30
C CYS A 33 1.23 -0.33 -10.65
N LEU A 34 1.50 -0.84 -9.45
CA LEU A 34 2.68 -0.51 -8.68
C LEU A 34 3.86 -1.40 -9.01
N PHE A 35 3.59 -2.68 -9.24
CA PHE A 35 4.61 -3.65 -9.57
C PHE A 35 4.01 -4.82 -10.36
N GLU A 36 4.77 -5.28 -11.35
CA GLU A 36 4.44 -6.45 -12.15
C GLU A 36 5.57 -7.47 -12.10
N SER A 37 5.27 -8.66 -11.62
CA SER A 37 6.17 -9.83 -11.65
C SER A 37 5.77 -10.80 -12.76
N LYS A 38 6.53 -11.88 -12.91
CA LYS A 38 6.16 -12.96 -13.85
C LYS A 38 4.78 -13.58 -13.52
N ARG A 39 4.39 -13.62 -12.24
CA ARG A 39 3.18 -14.31 -11.77
C ARG A 39 2.09 -13.40 -11.25
N ASN A 40 2.44 -12.22 -10.76
CA ASN A 40 1.52 -11.36 -10.02
C ASN A 40 1.58 -9.91 -10.49
N LEU A 41 0.44 -9.23 -10.35
CA LEU A 41 0.30 -7.78 -10.44
C LEU A 41 -0.03 -7.24 -9.06
N PHE A 42 0.57 -6.12 -8.69
CA PHE A 42 0.25 -5.37 -7.48
C PHE A 42 -0.40 -4.06 -7.90
N LEU A 43 -1.67 -3.92 -7.59
CA LEU A 43 -2.50 -2.78 -7.97
C LEU A 43 -2.85 -1.97 -6.73
N LEU A 44 -2.71 -0.65 -6.81
CA LEU A 44 -3.22 0.29 -5.84
C LEU A 44 -4.52 0.91 -6.37
N ILE A 45 -5.60 0.73 -5.64
CA ILE A 45 -6.88 1.43 -5.86
C ILE A 45 -6.99 2.50 -4.79
N TYR A 46 -7.12 3.76 -5.20
CA TYR A 46 -7.09 4.91 -4.30
C TYR A 46 -7.99 6.04 -4.79
N ASN A 47 -8.48 6.83 -3.86
CA ASN A 47 -9.11 8.11 -4.19
C ASN A 47 -8.01 9.18 -4.23
N ARG A 48 -7.84 9.83 -5.41
CA ARG A 48 -6.77 10.81 -5.63
C ARG A 48 -6.89 12.01 -4.70
N GLN A 49 -8.10 12.51 -4.49
CA GLN A 49 -8.34 13.64 -3.62
C GLN A 49 -7.97 13.35 -2.17
N MET A 50 -8.36 12.18 -1.66
CA MET A 50 -8.01 11.77 -0.30
C MET A 50 -6.49 11.62 -0.10
N LEU A 51 -5.75 11.14 -1.11
CA LEU A 51 -4.29 11.07 -1.02
C LEU A 51 -3.62 12.46 -1.08
N LEU A 52 -4.17 13.39 -1.84
CA LEU A 52 -3.70 14.78 -1.84
C LEU A 52 -3.94 15.46 -0.48
N GLU A 53 -5.10 15.23 0.15
CA GLU A 53 -5.39 15.70 1.50
C GLU A 53 -4.43 15.09 2.54
N LEU A 54 -4.13 13.80 2.41
CA LEU A 54 -3.13 13.12 3.25
C LEU A 54 -1.75 13.77 3.09
N LEU A 55 -1.32 14.08 1.87
CA LEU A 55 -0.07 14.79 1.60
C LEU A 55 -0.11 16.28 2.03
N ALA A 56 -1.28 16.85 2.34
CA ALA A 56 -1.38 18.16 2.97
C ALA A 56 -1.01 18.14 4.45
N ASP A 57 -1.07 17.01 5.13
CA ASP A 57 -0.67 16.86 6.53
C ASP A 57 0.87 17.00 6.66
N LYS A 58 1.30 17.94 7.51
CA LYS A 58 2.73 18.21 7.72
C LYS A 58 3.46 17.01 8.33
N GLN A 59 2.86 16.32 9.30
CA GLN A 59 3.49 15.18 9.97
C GLN A 59 3.76 14.03 8.98
N ILE A 60 2.83 13.81 8.07
CA ILE A 60 2.96 12.78 7.03
C ILE A 60 4.06 13.16 6.04
N ARG A 61 4.10 14.43 5.59
CA ARG A 61 5.17 14.88 4.69
C ARG A 61 6.54 14.80 5.34
N ASP A 62 6.67 15.26 6.57
CA ASP A 62 7.96 15.20 7.30
C ASP A 62 8.44 13.75 7.42
N TYR A 63 7.54 12.82 7.72
CA TYR A 63 7.88 11.42 7.79
C TYR A 63 8.25 10.83 6.41
N LEU A 64 7.46 11.08 5.37
CA LEU A 64 7.78 10.63 4.01
C LEU A 64 9.11 11.22 3.51
N SER A 65 9.38 12.49 3.79
CA SER A 65 10.66 13.13 3.48
C SER A 65 11.82 12.41 4.19
N SER A 66 11.67 12.05 5.47
CA SER A 66 12.67 11.26 6.20
C SER A 66 12.91 9.87 5.60
N CYS A 67 11.90 9.32 4.93
CA CYS A 67 11.99 8.06 4.16
C CYS A 67 12.56 8.26 2.73
N GLY A 68 12.96 9.49 2.38
CA GLY A 68 13.57 9.83 1.10
C GLY A 68 12.57 10.06 -0.03
N TYR A 69 11.29 10.36 0.28
CA TYR A 69 10.31 10.80 -0.72
C TYR A 69 10.45 12.30 -0.98
N ASP A 70 10.36 12.69 -2.25
CA ASP A 70 10.18 14.10 -2.60
C ASP A 70 8.70 14.47 -2.46
N VAL A 71 8.42 15.28 -1.47
CA VAL A 71 7.07 15.73 -1.13
C VAL A 71 6.96 17.26 -1.13
N ALA A 72 7.98 17.96 -1.63
CA ALA A 72 8.07 19.42 -1.58
C ALA A 72 6.94 20.09 -2.38
N ASP A 73 6.66 19.58 -3.56
CA ASP A 73 5.60 20.05 -4.47
C ASP A 73 4.22 19.40 -4.20
N ARG A 74 4.12 18.53 -3.20
CA ARG A 74 2.93 17.71 -2.90
C ARG A 74 2.48 16.86 -4.09
N SER A 75 3.39 16.51 -4.98
CA SER A 75 3.09 15.67 -6.14
C SER A 75 2.82 14.23 -5.71
N LEU A 76 1.57 13.82 -5.84
CA LEU A 76 1.18 12.43 -5.61
C LEU A 76 1.88 11.48 -6.58
N ASP A 77 2.08 11.92 -7.82
CA ASP A 77 2.70 11.11 -8.86
C ASP A 77 4.18 10.81 -8.51
N ASN A 78 4.93 11.79 -7.98
CA ASN A 78 6.29 11.60 -7.49
C ASN A 78 6.33 10.60 -6.31
N VAL A 79 5.39 10.68 -5.39
CA VAL A 79 5.29 9.74 -4.26
C VAL A 79 4.99 8.31 -4.76
N LEU A 80 4.03 8.17 -5.67
CA LEU A 80 3.67 6.86 -6.25
C LEU A 80 4.82 6.26 -7.06
N ASP A 81 5.53 7.06 -7.86
CA ASP A 81 6.66 6.58 -8.65
C ASP A 81 7.84 6.17 -7.77
N LYS A 82 8.17 6.94 -6.74
CA LYS A 82 9.19 6.54 -5.77
C LYS A 82 8.81 5.22 -5.10
N TRP A 83 7.54 5.05 -4.77
CA TRP A 83 7.06 3.83 -4.13
C TRP A 83 7.12 2.62 -5.07
N LYS A 84 6.77 2.80 -6.35
CA LYS A 84 6.95 1.76 -7.39
C LYS A 84 8.41 1.28 -7.47
N HIS A 85 9.35 2.22 -7.49
CA HIS A 85 10.78 1.89 -7.52
C HIS A 85 11.22 1.09 -6.28
N ARG A 86 10.85 1.55 -5.08
CA ARG A 86 11.19 0.83 -3.84
C ARG A 86 10.59 -0.57 -3.78
N LEU A 87 9.37 -0.74 -4.28
CA LEU A 87 8.74 -2.04 -4.34
C LEU A 87 9.43 -2.97 -5.36
N ALA A 88 9.81 -2.44 -6.51
CA ALA A 88 10.56 -3.18 -7.52
C ALA A 88 11.93 -3.63 -6.97
N ASP A 89 12.65 -2.75 -6.29
CA ASP A 89 13.93 -3.05 -5.63
C ASP A 89 13.78 -4.14 -4.56
N TYR A 90 12.73 -4.06 -3.75
CA TYR A 90 12.41 -5.10 -2.76
C TYR A 90 12.23 -6.49 -3.40
N PHE A 91 11.42 -6.57 -4.47
CA PHE A 91 11.18 -7.86 -5.13
C PHE A 91 12.39 -8.37 -5.90
N LYS A 92 13.17 -7.49 -6.51
CA LYS A 92 14.44 -7.84 -7.16
C LYS A 92 15.43 -8.42 -6.15
N TYR A 93 15.63 -7.73 -5.03
CA TYR A 93 16.51 -8.18 -3.97
C TYR A 93 16.11 -9.56 -3.41
N ARG A 94 14.83 -9.80 -3.20
CA ARG A 94 14.35 -11.12 -2.76
C ARG A 94 14.57 -12.22 -3.78
N ALA A 95 14.44 -11.93 -5.06
CA ALA A 95 14.74 -12.89 -6.12
C ALA A 95 16.22 -13.26 -6.13
N ASP A 96 17.10 -12.28 -6.00
CA ASP A 96 18.55 -12.48 -5.94
C ASP A 96 18.98 -13.22 -4.66
N SER A 97 18.35 -12.91 -3.51
CA SER A 97 18.65 -13.56 -2.22
C SER A 97 18.26 -15.05 -2.15
N ILE A 98 17.26 -15.47 -2.94
CA ILE A 98 16.89 -16.89 -3.03
C ILE A 98 17.92 -17.68 -3.83
N SER A 99 18.69 -17.03 -4.72
CA SER A 99 19.75 -17.66 -5.51
C SER A 99 21.09 -17.72 -4.79
N CYS A 100 21.29 -16.93 -3.71
CA CYS A 100 22.52 -16.93 -2.90
C CYS A 100 22.28 -17.67 -1.58
N GLN A 101 22.78 -18.90 -1.48
CA GLN A 101 22.80 -19.70 -0.22
C GLN A 101 23.97 -19.24 0.68
N ASP A 102 24.17 -17.96 0.90
CA ASP A 102 25.20 -17.47 1.80
C ASP A 102 24.63 -17.20 3.20
N PRO A 103 24.99 -18.00 4.23
CA PRO A 103 24.48 -17.84 5.60
C PRO A 103 24.96 -16.55 6.29
N GLY A 104 25.92 -15.84 5.70
CA GLY A 104 26.55 -14.63 6.24
C GLY A 104 25.92 -13.31 5.78
N TYR A 105 24.96 -13.34 4.87
CA TYR A 105 24.36 -12.12 4.32
C TYR A 105 23.34 -11.54 5.29
N ARG A 106 23.85 -10.81 6.29
CA ARG A 106 23.00 -10.04 7.22
C ARG A 106 22.32 -8.91 6.44
N GLN A 107 20.99 -8.90 6.52
CA GLN A 107 20.14 -7.86 6.02
C GLN A 107 20.62 -6.49 6.52
N THR A 108 21.22 -5.69 5.64
CA THR A 108 21.37 -4.27 5.92
C THR A 108 19.98 -3.62 5.81
N PRO A 109 19.52 -2.86 6.81
CA PRO A 109 18.16 -2.30 6.83
C PRO A 109 17.85 -1.34 5.68
N ALA A 110 18.85 -0.93 4.91
CA ALA A 110 18.73 0.13 3.91
C ALA A 110 18.45 -0.36 2.47
N ALA A 111 18.81 -1.60 2.12
CA ALA A 111 18.59 -2.12 0.76
C ALA A 111 17.70 -3.36 0.81
N GLY A 112 16.51 -3.28 0.23
CA GLY A 112 15.61 -4.43 0.07
C GLY A 112 14.58 -4.66 1.20
N ALA A 113 14.40 -3.73 2.14
CA ALA A 113 13.28 -3.79 3.06
C ALA A 113 11.97 -3.43 2.36
N PHE A 114 10.88 -4.13 2.72
CA PHE A 114 9.55 -3.77 2.21
C PHE A 114 9.20 -2.33 2.64
N PRO A 115 8.71 -1.48 1.71
CA PRO A 115 8.38 -0.09 2.02
C PRO A 115 7.08 -0.01 2.85
N HIS A 116 7.18 -0.24 4.15
CA HIS A 116 6.03 -0.29 5.07
C HIS A 116 5.29 1.04 5.20
N GLU A 117 5.91 2.16 4.83
CA GLU A 117 5.29 3.49 4.74
C GLU A 117 4.15 3.56 3.72
N ILE A 118 3.98 2.55 2.88
CA ILE A 118 2.75 2.40 2.07
C ILE A 118 1.50 2.42 2.93
N GLY A 119 1.58 2.01 4.18
CA GLY A 119 0.48 2.09 5.12
C GLY A 119 -0.17 3.48 5.16
N LEU A 120 0.63 4.55 4.95
CA LEU A 120 0.12 5.92 4.84
C LEU A 120 -0.78 6.09 3.62
N LEU A 121 -0.35 5.59 2.45
CA LEU A 121 -1.15 5.64 1.22
C LEU A 121 -2.42 4.77 1.30
N LEU A 122 -2.42 3.79 2.20
CA LEU A 122 -3.60 2.97 2.52
C LEU A 122 -4.52 3.64 3.55
N GLY A 123 -4.15 4.84 4.04
CA GLY A 123 -4.92 5.60 5.01
C GLY A 123 -4.74 5.14 6.47
N TYR A 124 -3.65 4.41 6.76
CA TYR A 124 -3.36 4.00 8.14
C TYR A 124 -2.81 5.18 8.94
N PRO A 125 -3.11 5.29 10.24
CA PRO A 125 -2.59 6.35 11.09
C PRO A 125 -1.07 6.37 11.09
N VAL A 126 -0.47 7.56 10.91
CA VAL A 126 0.99 7.71 10.82
C VAL A 126 1.71 7.13 12.05
N LYS A 127 1.14 7.31 13.25
CA LYS A 127 1.70 6.75 14.49
C LYS A 127 1.75 5.22 14.48
N ASP A 128 0.71 4.58 13.94
CA ASP A 128 0.67 3.12 13.84
C ASP A 128 1.64 2.60 12.77
N VAL A 129 1.81 3.32 11.67
CA VAL A 129 2.80 2.96 10.63
C VAL A 129 4.22 3.05 11.18
N ILE A 130 4.55 4.13 11.89
CA ILE A 130 5.87 4.31 12.54
C ILE A 130 6.09 3.19 13.57
N ALA A 131 5.15 3.00 14.48
CA ALA A 131 5.25 1.97 15.52
C ALA A 131 5.34 0.55 14.95
N TYR A 132 4.66 0.27 13.83
CA TYR A 132 4.81 -1.00 13.12
C TYR A 132 6.25 -1.24 12.67
N ILE A 133 6.90 -0.24 12.10
CA ILE A 133 8.28 -0.32 11.62
C ILE A 133 9.24 -0.48 12.80
N GLU A 134 9.12 0.35 13.83
CA GLU A 134 9.96 0.33 15.03
C GLU A 134 9.85 -1.01 15.79
N ASN A 135 8.65 -1.56 15.90
CA ASN A 135 8.40 -2.84 16.59
C ASN A 135 8.55 -4.07 15.65
N SER A 136 8.97 -3.90 14.40
CA SER A 136 9.03 -4.99 13.42
C SER A 136 7.72 -5.78 13.34
N GLY A 137 6.58 -5.07 13.41
CA GLY A 137 5.23 -5.64 13.38
C GLY A 137 4.83 -6.45 14.60
N ARG A 138 5.55 -6.33 15.74
CA ARG A 138 5.23 -6.99 17.02
C ARG A 138 4.61 -5.98 18.00
N ASN A 139 4.19 -6.46 19.18
CA ASN A 139 3.72 -5.63 20.30
C ASN A 139 2.53 -4.71 19.97
N TYR A 140 1.68 -5.11 19.02
CA TYR A 140 0.47 -4.38 18.66
C TYR A 140 -0.68 -4.65 19.66
N LEU A 141 -1.56 -3.68 19.82
CA LEU A 141 -2.75 -3.77 20.69
C LEU A 141 -3.86 -4.58 20.03
N LEU A 142 -4.03 -4.44 18.71
CA LEU A 142 -5.07 -5.09 17.93
C LEU A 142 -4.58 -5.33 16.50
N SER A 143 -4.98 -6.45 15.89
CA SER A 143 -4.76 -6.75 14.49
C SER A 143 -6.09 -6.79 13.74
N GLY A 144 -6.20 -6.00 12.67
CA GLY A 144 -7.37 -5.92 11.80
C GLY A 144 -6.95 -5.51 10.39
N TYR A 145 -7.52 -4.43 9.84
CA TYR A 145 -7.08 -3.87 8.55
C TYR A 145 -5.62 -3.43 8.58
N TRP A 146 -5.13 -3.01 9.76
CA TRP A 146 -3.72 -2.82 10.06
C TRP A 146 -3.42 -3.27 11.48
N LYS A 147 -2.15 -3.27 11.89
CA LYS A 147 -1.73 -3.50 13.27
C LYS A 147 -1.77 -2.20 14.04
N VAL A 148 -2.63 -2.13 15.03
CA VAL A 148 -2.93 -0.95 15.83
C VAL A 148 -1.98 -0.89 17.03
N TYR A 149 -1.33 0.24 17.21
CA TYR A 149 -0.45 0.53 18.35
C TYR A 149 -0.98 1.64 19.23
N HIS A 150 -1.88 2.47 18.68
CA HIS A 150 -2.45 3.62 19.36
C HIS A 150 -3.96 3.67 19.13
N ASP A 151 -4.70 4.25 20.09
CA ASP A 151 -6.14 4.54 19.96
C ASP A 151 -6.96 3.36 19.41
N MET A 152 -6.93 2.24 20.14
CA MET A 152 -7.61 0.99 19.77
C MET A 152 -9.12 1.21 19.53
N GLU A 153 -9.78 2.03 20.35
CA GLU A 153 -11.22 2.28 20.21
C GLU A 153 -11.56 2.97 18.87
N LYS A 154 -10.76 3.96 18.48
CA LYS A 154 -10.90 4.62 17.17
C LYS A 154 -10.67 3.65 16.03
N ALA A 155 -9.64 2.79 16.15
CA ALA A 155 -9.35 1.79 15.14
C ALA A 155 -10.50 0.79 14.95
N VAL A 156 -11.11 0.32 16.05
CA VAL A 156 -12.28 -0.59 15.99
C VAL A 156 -13.45 0.07 15.27
N ARG A 157 -13.73 1.35 15.53
CA ARG A 157 -14.79 2.09 14.81
C ARG A 157 -14.50 2.16 13.30
N ILE A 158 -13.26 2.45 12.92
CA ILE A 158 -12.85 2.52 11.51
C ILE A 158 -12.94 1.14 10.86
N PHE A 159 -12.50 0.07 11.53
CA PHE A 159 -12.60 -1.30 11.01
C PHE A 159 -14.04 -1.71 10.74
N LYS A 160 -14.94 -1.34 11.64
CA LYS A 160 -16.38 -1.57 11.45
C LYS A 160 -16.91 -0.82 10.23
N ALA A 161 -16.56 0.46 10.09
CA ALA A 161 -16.95 1.27 8.92
C ALA A 161 -16.42 0.69 7.60
N TYR A 162 -15.16 0.23 7.56
CA TYR A 162 -14.60 -0.42 6.37
C TYR A 162 -15.31 -1.74 6.05
N THR A 163 -15.67 -2.51 7.06
CA THR A 163 -16.40 -3.77 6.86
C THR A 163 -17.80 -3.52 6.28
N GLU A 164 -18.52 -2.52 6.78
CA GLU A 164 -19.84 -2.15 6.26
C GLU A 164 -19.75 -1.57 4.84
N ALA A 165 -18.79 -0.67 4.57
CA ALA A 165 -18.57 -0.15 3.23
C ALA A 165 -18.26 -1.25 2.21
N ARG A 166 -17.45 -2.25 2.60
CA ARG A 166 -17.15 -3.41 1.76
C ARG A 166 -18.40 -4.24 1.46
N LYS A 167 -19.27 -4.47 2.44
CA LYS A 167 -20.53 -5.19 2.23
C LYS A 167 -21.40 -4.48 1.22
N LEU A 168 -21.62 -3.15 1.41
CA LEU A 168 -22.40 -2.33 0.49
C LEU A 168 -21.84 -2.34 -0.94
N ALA A 169 -20.51 -2.22 -1.09
CA ALA A 169 -19.88 -2.29 -2.40
C ALA A 169 -20.12 -3.65 -3.09
N LEU A 170 -20.04 -4.76 -2.35
CA LEU A 170 -20.30 -6.10 -2.88
C LEU A 170 -21.79 -6.29 -3.27
N GLU A 171 -22.72 -5.72 -2.52
CA GLU A 171 -24.14 -5.75 -2.83
C GLU A 171 -24.44 -4.97 -4.11
N LEU A 172 -23.87 -3.78 -4.26
CA LEU A 172 -24.00 -2.97 -5.48
C LEU A 172 -23.47 -3.68 -6.73
N LEU A 173 -22.30 -4.35 -6.61
CA LEU A 173 -21.73 -5.11 -7.72
C LEU A 173 -22.51 -6.37 -8.09
N ARG A 174 -23.35 -6.89 -7.19
CA ARG A 174 -24.19 -8.06 -7.45
C ARG A 174 -25.57 -7.70 -8.01
N SER A 175 -26.02 -6.47 -7.79
CA SER A 175 -27.33 -5.98 -8.22
C SER A 175 -27.33 -5.30 -9.60
N GLY A 176 -26.15 -5.00 -10.14
CA GLY A 176 -25.95 -4.45 -11.50
C GLY A 176 -25.49 -5.50 -12.47
#